data_d1de87bd09140a75b23776376a9fa4d6
#
_entry.id   d1de87bd09140a75b23776376a9fa4d6
#
_cell.length_a   1.000
_cell.length_b   1.000
_cell.length_c   1.000
_cell.angle_alpha   90.00
_cell.angle_beta   90.00
_cell.angle_gamma   90.00
#
_symmetry.space_group_name_H-M   'P 1'
#
loop_
_entity.id
_entity.type
_entity.pdbx_description
1 polymer ?
#
loop_
_entity_poly.entity_id
_entity_poly.type
_entity_poly.pdbx_seq_one_letter_code
_entity_poly.pdbx_strand_id
1 'polypeptide(L)'
;MEIIHAVILALVQGVTEWLPISSSGHLLIAQSLLGVAVPISFDMVLHIGTVAAVAVAFWRDIAGIISAVIRFRREDPLFRIGMLVVLGSIPTAAIGYLVSMVEERLLSLTSVGCALVLTSVILFISRYGRGIGGVGTKHALLVGAVQGIAVIPGLSRRRRASSRSHRSDAPSC
;
A
#
# COMPACT_ATOMS: atom_id res chain seq x y z
N MET A 1 -15.35 -16.89 7.28
CA MET A 1 -14.56 -16.88 6.02
C MET A 1 -14.03 -18.28 5.81
N GLU A 2 -14.26 -18.85 4.65
CA GLU A 2 -13.73 -20.17 4.31
C GLU A 2 -12.24 -20.07 3.96
N ILE A 3 -11.49 -21.15 4.19
CA ILE A 3 -10.04 -21.20 3.92
C ILE A 3 -9.74 -20.86 2.46
N ILE A 4 -10.61 -21.28 1.53
CA ILE A 4 -10.44 -21.01 0.11
C ILE A 4 -10.45 -19.50 -0.21
N HIS A 5 -11.34 -18.74 0.44
CA HIS A 5 -11.35 -17.27 0.28
C HIS A 5 -10.05 -16.63 0.79
N ALA A 6 -9.54 -17.13 1.93
CA ALA A 6 -8.26 -16.65 2.47
C ALA A 6 -7.10 -16.90 1.51
N VAL A 7 -7.05 -18.10 0.91
CA VAL A 7 -6.01 -18.47 -0.06
C VAL A 7 -6.10 -17.60 -1.32
N ILE A 8 -7.32 -17.40 -1.86
CA ILE A 8 -7.51 -16.53 -3.04
C ILE A 8 -7.04 -15.10 -2.75
N LEU A 9 -7.45 -14.54 -1.60
CA LEU A 9 -7.04 -13.18 -1.21
C LEU A 9 -5.53 -13.07 -1.00
N ALA A 10 -4.90 -14.11 -0.42
CA ALA A 10 -3.45 -14.15 -0.26
C ALA A 10 -2.70 -14.21 -1.60
N LEU A 11 -3.21 -14.97 -2.57
CA LEU A 11 -2.65 -15.01 -3.93
C LEU A 11 -2.80 -13.66 -4.64
N VAL A 12 -3.97 -13.04 -4.56
CA VAL A 12 -4.20 -11.69 -5.12
C VAL A 12 -3.23 -10.71 -4.50
N GLN A 13 -3.09 -10.68 -3.16
CA GLN A 13 -2.16 -9.81 -2.47
C GLN A 13 -0.72 -10.07 -2.92
N GLY A 14 -0.28 -11.33 -2.91
CA GLY A 14 1.10 -11.70 -3.26
C GLY A 14 1.48 -11.32 -4.68
N VAL A 15 0.57 -11.47 -5.66
CA VAL A 15 0.84 -11.10 -7.05
C VAL A 15 0.80 -9.58 -7.25
N THR A 16 -0.20 -8.90 -6.67
CA THR A 16 -0.40 -7.46 -6.90
C THR A 16 0.57 -6.57 -6.14
N GLU A 17 1.17 -7.07 -5.05
CA GLU A 17 2.18 -6.33 -4.29
C GLU A 17 3.48 -6.09 -5.07
N TRP A 18 3.82 -7.01 -5.97
CA TRP A 18 5.00 -6.89 -6.84
C TRP A 18 4.78 -5.96 -8.03
N LEU A 19 3.53 -5.68 -8.36
CA LEU A 19 3.17 -4.85 -9.48
C LEU A 19 2.80 -3.43 -9.00
N PRO A 20 3.17 -2.37 -9.69
CA PRO A 20 2.81 -1.01 -9.30
C PRO A 20 1.35 -0.68 -9.67
N ILE A 21 0.39 -1.53 -9.22
CA ILE A 21 -1.03 -1.48 -9.62
C ILE A 21 -2.01 -1.33 -8.44
N SER A 22 -1.51 -1.00 -7.25
CA SER A 22 -2.30 -0.91 -6.01
C SER A 22 -2.88 -2.26 -5.54
N SER A 23 -2.12 -2.98 -4.73
CA SER A 23 -2.54 -4.27 -4.13
C SER A 23 -3.80 -4.13 -3.27
N SER A 24 -3.90 -3.09 -2.47
CA SER A 24 -5.08 -2.81 -1.64
C SER A 24 -6.36 -2.59 -2.46
N GLY A 25 -6.26 -1.94 -3.62
CA GLY A 25 -7.38 -1.76 -4.53
C GLY A 25 -7.87 -3.10 -5.09
N HIS A 26 -6.95 -3.95 -5.54
CA HIS A 26 -7.27 -5.29 -6.06
C HIS A 26 -7.83 -6.19 -4.97
N LEU A 27 -7.29 -6.12 -3.75
CA LEU A 27 -7.79 -6.88 -2.62
C LEU A 27 -9.24 -6.50 -2.29
N LEU A 28 -9.57 -5.20 -2.32
CA LEU A 28 -10.93 -4.71 -2.12
C LEU A 28 -11.89 -5.22 -3.19
N ILE A 29 -11.48 -5.21 -4.47
CA ILE A 29 -12.28 -5.75 -5.57
C ILE A 29 -12.49 -7.25 -5.39
N ALA A 30 -11.43 -8.01 -5.09
CA ALA A 30 -11.52 -9.44 -4.86
C ALA A 30 -12.46 -9.78 -3.71
N GLN A 31 -12.38 -9.07 -2.57
CA GLN A 31 -13.31 -9.22 -1.45
C GLN A 31 -14.75 -8.95 -1.87
N SER A 32 -14.98 -7.90 -2.67
CA SER A 32 -16.30 -7.56 -3.18
C SER A 32 -16.87 -8.64 -4.10
N LEU A 33 -16.07 -9.18 -5.02
CA LEU A 33 -16.46 -10.24 -5.94
C LEU A 33 -16.77 -11.56 -5.23
N LEU A 34 -15.98 -11.88 -4.20
CA LEU A 34 -16.18 -13.08 -3.39
C LEU A 34 -17.33 -12.92 -2.37
N GLY A 35 -17.92 -11.74 -2.25
CA GLY A 35 -18.96 -11.44 -1.27
C GLY A 35 -18.49 -11.58 0.19
N VAL A 36 -17.18 -11.50 0.45
CA VAL A 36 -16.61 -11.66 1.78
C VAL A 36 -16.21 -10.32 2.39
N ALA A 37 -16.53 -10.16 3.66
CA ALA A 37 -16.05 -9.05 4.46
C ALA A 37 -14.99 -9.58 5.42
N VAL A 38 -13.75 -9.13 5.25
CA VAL A 38 -12.65 -9.50 6.14
C VAL A 38 -12.33 -8.37 7.12
N PRO A 39 -11.86 -8.70 8.33
CA PRO A 39 -11.40 -7.69 9.26
C PRO A 39 -10.10 -7.04 8.75
N ILE A 40 -9.84 -5.79 9.14
CA ILE A 40 -8.62 -5.05 8.78
C ILE A 40 -7.35 -5.81 9.20
N SER A 41 -7.42 -6.50 10.34
CA SER A 41 -6.31 -7.33 10.82
C SER A 41 -5.89 -8.41 9.83
N PHE A 42 -6.82 -8.96 9.06
CA PHE A 42 -6.51 -9.95 8.03
C PHE A 42 -5.72 -9.31 6.88
N ASP A 43 -6.17 -8.14 6.38
CA ASP A 43 -5.45 -7.40 5.34
C ASP A 43 -4.04 -7.01 5.82
N MET A 44 -3.89 -6.60 7.09
CA MET A 44 -2.59 -6.32 7.69
C MET A 44 -1.67 -7.55 7.71
N VAL A 45 -2.19 -8.72 8.07
CA VAL A 45 -1.41 -9.97 8.08
C VAL A 45 -0.93 -10.31 6.67
N LEU A 46 -1.76 -10.14 5.66
CA LEU A 46 -1.37 -10.35 4.26
C LEU A 46 -0.22 -9.41 3.84
N HIS A 47 -0.30 -8.14 4.19
CA HIS A 47 0.77 -7.17 3.90
C HIS A 47 2.06 -7.51 4.65
N ILE A 48 1.99 -7.87 5.93
CA ILE A 48 3.15 -8.30 6.70
C ILE A 48 3.79 -9.54 6.05
N GLY A 49 2.97 -10.48 5.60
CA GLY A 49 3.45 -11.68 4.89
C GLY A 49 4.23 -11.35 3.62
N THR A 50 3.70 -10.43 2.79
CA THR A 50 4.38 -10.01 1.56
C THR A 50 5.66 -9.20 1.86
N VAL A 51 5.64 -8.31 2.83
CA VAL A 51 6.85 -7.57 3.28
C VAL A 51 7.92 -8.54 3.80
N ALA A 52 7.54 -9.54 4.59
CA ALA A 52 8.46 -10.57 5.06
C ALA A 52 9.07 -11.37 3.91
N ALA A 53 8.28 -11.75 2.92
CA ALA A 53 8.76 -12.45 1.73
C ALA A 53 9.79 -11.61 0.95
N VAL A 54 9.51 -10.31 0.75
CA VAL A 54 10.45 -9.36 0.12
C VAL A 54 11.72 -9.23 0.96
N ALA A 55 11.61 -9.08 2.28
CA ALA A 55 12.74 -8.96 3.17
C ALA A 55 13.65 -10.20 3.11
N VAL A 56 13.08 -11.39 3.02
CA VAL A 56 13.83 -12.64 2.87
C VAL A 56 14.48 -12.73 1.49
N ALA A 57 13.74 -12.40 0.42
CA ALA A 57 14.26 -12.48 -0.95
C ALA A 57 15.44 -11.51 -1.19
N PHE A 58 15.37 -10.30 -0.64
CA PHE A 58 16.38 -9.25 -0.81
C PHE A 58 17.25 -9.02 0.44
N TRP A 59 17.34 -10.03 1.32
CA TRP A 59 18.04 -9.89 2.60
C TRP A 59 19.46 -9.35 2.47
N ARG A 60 20.22 -9.83 1.47
CA ARG A 60 21.61 -9.42 1.26
C ARG A 60 21.73 -7.95 0.87
N ASP A 61 20.85 -7.48 -0.01
CA ASP A 61 20.83 -6.09 -0.46
C ASP A 61 20.42 -5.16 0.67
N ILE A 62 19.37 -5.53 1.41
CA ILE A 62 18.87 -4.78 2.57
C ILE A 62 19.95 -4.70 3.65
N ALA A 63 20.58 -5.81 4.00
CA ALA A 63 21.65 -5.84 5.00
C ALA A 63 22.87 -5.02 4.55
N GLY A 64 23.21 -5.05 3.25
CA GLY A 64 24.27 -4.23 2.67
C GLY A 64 23.99 -2.73 2.81
N ILE A 65 22.79 -2.29 2.44
CA ILE A 65 22.36 -0.90 2.55
C ILE A 65 22.37 -0.44 4.01
N ILE A 66 21.77 -1.22 4.91
CA ILE A 66 21.71 -0.91 6.34
C ILE A 66 23.14 -0.81 6.92
N SER A 67 24.01 -1.75 6.59
CA SER A 67 25.41 -1.74 7.04
C SER A 67 26.16 -0.50 6.53
N ALA A 68 25.99 -0.12 5.27
CA ALA A 68 26.61 1.06 4.69
C ALA A 68 26.15 2.35 5.37
N VAL A 69 24.86 2.45 5.68
CA VAL A 69 24.26 3.62 6.36
C VAL A 69 24.74 3.70 7.82
N ILE A 70 24.68 2.61 8.58
CA ILE A 70 25.09 2.59 9.99
C ILE A 70 26.59 2.88 10.14
N ARG A 71 27.42 2.33 9.25
CA ARG A 71 28.87 2.53 9.27
C ARG A 71 29.32 3.84 8.62
N PHE A 72 28.38 4.65 8.16
CA PHE A 72 28.63 5.97 7.56
C PHE A 72 29.63 5.93 6.39
N ARG A 73 29.57 4.91 5.56
CA ARG A 73 30.45 4.72 4.40
C ARG A 73 30.06 5.61 3.24
N ARG A 74 30.39 6.91 3.31
CA ARG A 74 29.95 7.94 2.36
C ARG A 74 30.37 7.68 0.90
N GLU A 75 31.46 6.95 0.68
CA GLU A 75 31.96 6.62 -0.66
C GLU A 75 31.27 5.38 -1.27
N ASP A 76 30.53 4.63 -0.46
CA ASP A 76 29.82 3.43 -0.91
C ASP A 76 28.54 3.80 -1.65
N PRO A 77 28.31 3.31 -2.89
CA PRO A 77 27.06 3.49 -3.59
C PRO A 77 25.81 3.09 -2.80
N LEU A 78 25.93 2.05 -1.94
CA LEU A 78 24.84 1.58 -1.08
C LEU A 78 24.47 2.60 0.00
N PHE A 79 25.43 3.36 0.51
CA PHE A 79 25.16 4.48 1.43
C PHE A 79 24.30 5.54 0.75
N ARG A 80 24.65 5.92 -0.49
CA ARG A 80 23.89 6.90 -1.26
C ARG A 80 22.45 6.42 -1.50
N ILE A 81 22.26 5.15 -1.86
CA ILE A 81 20.94 4.56 -2.04
C ILE A 81 20.15 4.61 -0.73
N GLY A 82 20.73 4.18 0.39
CA GLY A 82 20.10 4.22 1.69
C GLY A 82 19.65 5.63 2.10
N MET A 83 20.51 6.64 1.89
CA MET A 83 20.16 8.03 2.17
C MET A 83 19.05 8.56 1.27
N LEU A 84 19.01 8.18 -0.01
CA LEU A 84 17.92 8.56 -0.92
C LEU A 84 16.59 7.91 -0.51
N VAL A 85 16.62 6.66 -0.03
CA VAL A 85 15.43 5.98 0.51
C VAL A 85 14.91 6.70 1.75
N VAL A 86 15.79 7.02 2.71
CA VAL A 86 15.40 7.76 3.92
C VAL A 86 14.81 9.12 3.57
N LEU A 87 15.46 9.89 2.70
CA LEU A 87 14.97 11.20 2.26
C LEU A 87 13.63 11.12 1.52
N GLY A 88 13.44 10.10 0.67
CA GLY A 88 12.17 9.87 -0.02
C GLY A 88 11.05 9.42 0.92
N SER A 89 11.37 8.74 2.00
CA SER A 89 10.39 8.28 3.00
C SER A 89 9.77 9.44 3.80
N ILE A 90 10.47 10.56 3.95
CA ILE A 90 9.96 11.72 4.70
C ILE A 90 8.68 12.29 4.07
N PRO A 91 8.68 12.73 2.79
CA PRO A 91 7.45 13.23 2.17
C PRO A 91 6.37 12.15 2.04
N THR A 92 6.75 10.88 1.82
CA THR A 92 5.80 9.76 1.81
C THR A 92 5.06 9.64 3.14
N ALA A 93 5.78 9.65 4.25
CA ALA A 93 5.19 9.57 5.59
C ALA A 93 4.31 10.78 5.92
N ALA A 94 4.78 11.99 5.60
CA ALA A 94 4.02 13.23 5.85
C ALA A 94 2.70 13.25 5.07
N ILE A 95 2.75 12.96 3.77
CA ILE A 95 1.56 12.94 2.91
C ILE A 95 0.64 11.79 3.29
N GLY A 96 1.19 10.58 3.52
CA GLY A 96 0.42 9.43 3.95
C GLY A 96 -0.33 9.68 5.26
N TYR A 97 0.30 10.36 6.23
CA TYR A 97 -0.35 10.77 7.47
C TYR A 97 -1.49 11.77 7.23
N LEU A 98 -1.28 12.79 6.39
CA LEU A 98 -2.33 13.76 6.05
C LEU A 98 -3.50 13.08 5.33
N VAL A 99 -3.20 12.16 4.43
CA VAL A 99 -4.22 11.39 3.70
C VAL A 99 -5.01 10.50 4.64
N SER A 100 -4.38 9.86 5.63
CA SER A 100 -5.08 9.02 6.60
C SER A 100 -6.12 9.77 7.43
N MET A 101 -6.02 11.10 7.55
CA MET A 101 -7.00 11.93 8.25
C MET A 101 -8.29 12.16 7.45
N VAL A 102 -8.24 12.06 6.11
CA VAL A 102 -9.38 12.29 5.20
C VAL A 102 -9.88 11.00 4.53
N GLU A 103 -9.25 9.90 4.83
CA GLU A 103 -9.43 8.61 4.18
C GLU A 103 -10.88 8.09 4.22
N GLU A 104 -11.60 8.32 5.32
CA GLU A 104 -12.99 7.83 5.49
C GLU A 104 -13.97 8.31 4.39
N ARG A 105 -13.65 9.44 3.74
CA ARG A 105 -14.49 10.03 2.68
C ARG A 105 -14.17 9.51 1.27
N LEU A 106 -12.97 8.93 1.10
CA LEU A 106 -12.44 8.53 -0.21
C LEU A 106 -12.65 7.04 -0.52
N LEU A 107 -13.11 6.26 0.44
CA LEU A 107 -13.21 4.80 0.36
C LEU A 107 -14.53 4.32 -0.23
N SER A 108 -14.81 4.68 -1.47
CA SER A 108 -15.85 4.05 -2.25
C SER A 108 -15.23 3.13 -3.32
N LEU A 109 -15.94 2.08 -3.72
CA LEU A 109 -15.49 1.20 -4.81
C LEU A 109 -15.26 2.00 -6.11
N THR A 110 -16.07 3.03 -6.34
CA THR A 110 -15.92 3.96 -7.46
C THR A 110 -14.60 4.75 -7.37
N SER A 111 -14.27 5.29 -6.18
CA SER A 111 -13.02 6.03 -5.99
C SER A 111 -11.80 5.15 -6.21
N VAL A 112 -11.83 3.90 -5.73
CA VAL A 112 -10.78 2.92 -5.98
C VAL A 112 -10.67 2.61 -7.47
N GLY A 113 -11.77 2.41 -8.17
CA GLY A 113 -11.78 2.20 -9.62
C GLY A 113 -11.15 3.37 -10.38
N CYS A 114 -11.53 4.61 -10.05
CA CYS A 114 -10.93 5.81 -10.65
C CYS A 114 -9.41 5.90 -10.37
N ALA A 115 -8.98 5.60 -9.14
CA ALA A 115 -7.56 5.60 -8.77
C ALA A 115 -6.76 4.54 -9.55
N LEU A 116 -7.31 3.35 -9.77
CA LEU A 116 -6.70 2.31 -10.59
C LEU A 116 -6.56 2.73 -12.06
N VAL A 117 -7.59 3.35 -12.63
CA VAL A 117 -7.54 3.90 -13.99
C VAL A 117 -6.45 4.97 -14.09
N LEU A 118 -6.41 5.91 -13.14
CA LEU A 118 -5.37 6.96 -13.10
C LEU A 118 -3.97 6.35 -13.01
N THR A 119 -3.76 5.37 -12.14
CA THR A 119 -2.49 4.65 -12.01
C THR A 119 -2.10 3.97 -13.32
N SER A 120 -3.05 3.34 -13.99
CA SER A 120 -2.83 2.69 -15.30
C SER A 120 -2.40 3.71 -16.37
N VAL A 121 -3.03 4.88 -16.41
CA VAL A 121 -2.66 5.97 -17.34
C VAL A 121 -1.24 6.46 -17.02
N ILE A 122 -0.89 6.70 -15.76
CA ILE A 122 0.45 7.12 -15.36
C ILE A 122 1.49 6.09 -15.77
N LEU A 123 1.24 4.81 -15.52
CA LEU A 123 2.13 3.71 -15.90
C LEU A 123 2.28 3.62 -17.42
N PHE A 124 1.20 3.78 -18.17
CA PHE A 124 1.24 3.79 -19.63
C PHE A 124 2.10 4.94 -20.17
N ILE A 125 1.91 6.15 -19.62
CA ILE A 125 2.70 7.33 -20.01
C ILE A 125 4.18 7.14 -19.61
N SER A 126 4.47 6.54 -18.45
CA SER A 126 5.84 6.31 -17.97
C SER A 126 6.65 5.41 -18.92
N ARG A 127 5.98 4.57 -19.70
CA ARG A 127 6.62 3.73 -20.74
C ARG A 127 7.35 4.57 -21.82
N TYR A 128 6.87 5.78 -22.08
CA TYR A 128 7.47 6.69 -23.06
C TYR A 128 8.51 7.62 -22.43
N GLY A 129 8.69 7.57 -21.11
CA GLY A 129 9.69 8.34 -20.38
C GLY A 129 11.10 7.85 -20.77
N ARG A 130 11.97 8.77 -21.23
CA ARG A 130 13.39 8.48 -21.42
C ARG A 130 14.03 8.39 -20.03
N GLY A 131 14.83 7.34 -19.79
CA GLY A 131 15.54 7.16 -18.54
C GLY A 131 16.35 8.39 -18.16
N ILE A 132 16.12 8.93 -16.97
CA ILE A 132 16.88 10.03 -16.43
C ILE A 132 18.19 9.46 -15.88
N GLY A 133 19.32 9.89 -16.42
CA GLY A 133 20.63 9.44 -15.95
C GLY A 133 20.84 9.84 -14.49
N GLY A 134 20.96 8.85 -13.61
CA GLY A 134 21.32 9.00 -12.21
C GLY A 134 20.19 9.52 -11.32
N VAL A 135 19.84 8.75 -10.29
CA VAL A 135 18.87 9.17 -9.28
C VAL A 135 19.55 10.11 -8.29
N GLY A 136 19.08 11.35 -8.21
CA GLY A 136 19.54 12.36 -7.26
C GLY A 136 18.49 12.66 -6.18
N THR A 137 18.85 13.49 -5.21
CA THR A 137 18.01 13.90 -4.08
C THR A 137 16.64 14.45 -4.52
N LYS A 138 16.62 15.26 -5.56
CA LYS A 138 15.36 15.83 -6.12
C LYS A 138 14.42 14.73 -6.61
N HIS A 139 14.96 13.70 -7.27
CA HIS A 139 14.18 12.56 -7.75
C HIS A 139 13.65 11.72 -6.59
N ALA A 140 14.45 11.50 -5.54
CA ALA A 140 14.01 10.76 -4.35
C ALA A 140 12.85 11.47 -3.64
N LEU A 141 12.93 12.80 -3.47
CA LEU A 141 11.86 13.59 -2.86
C LEU A 141 10.59 13.60 -3.72
N LEU A 142 10.72 13.73 -5.04
CA LEU A 142 9.59 13.69 -5.96
C LEU A 142 8.89 12.34 -5.95
N VAL A 143 9.67 11.25 -6.04
CA VAL A 143 9.14 9.87 -5.96
C VAL A 143 8.45 9.66 -4.62
N GLY A 144 9.05 10.10 -3.51
CA GLY A 144 8.47 10.00 -2.18
C GLY A 144 7.15 10.77 -2.06
N ALA A 145 7.04 11.97 -2.63
CA ALA A 145 5.81 12.75 -2.64
C ALA A 145 4.70 12.07 -3.47
N VAL A 146 5.03 11.60 -4.68
CA VAL A 146 4.09 10.87 -5.54
C VAL A 146 3.64 9.58 -4.85
N GLN A 147 4.53 8.87 -4.20
CA GLN A 147 4.21 7.65 -3.46
C GLN A 147 3.31 7.93 -2.24
N GLY A 148 3.50 9.04 -1.56
CA GLY A 148 2.61 9.50 -0.47
C GLY A 148 1.19 9.74 -0.96
N ILE A 149 1.02 10.34 -2.14
CA ILE A 149 -0.29 10.53 -2.78
C ILE A 149 -0.90 9.20 -3.22
N ALA A 150 -0.09 8.27 -3.69
CA ALA A 150 -0.54 6.94 -4.13
C ALA A 150 -1.02 6.02 -2.99
N VAL A 151 -0.76 6.37 -1.73
CA VAL A 151 -1.28 5.67 -0.53
C VAL A 151 -2.80 5.80 -0.39
N ILE A 152 -3.45 6.71 -1.10
CA ILE A 152 -4.87 7.08 -0.98
C ILE A 152 -5.90 5.93 -1.07
N PRO A 153 -5.81 4.83 -1.78
CA PRO A 153 -6.87 3.84 -1.77
C PRO A 153 -6.60 2.67 -0.84
N GLY A 154 -7.31 2.59 0.27
CA GLY A 154 -7.76 1.30 0.74
C GLY A 154 -7.50 0.84 2.16
N LEU A 155 -6.95 1.61 3.10
CA LEU A 155 -6.49 1.06 4.39
C LEU A 155 -7.44 1.22 5.58
N SER A 156 -8.61 1.83 5.49
CA SER A 156 -9.47 1.94 6.67
C SER A 156 -10.95 1.72 6.40
N ARG A 157 -11.35 0.46 6.35
CA ARG A 157 -12.75 0.11 6.62
C ARG A 157 -13.00 0.07 8.12
N ARG A 158 -13.16 1.19 8.75
CA ARG A 158 -13.94 1.23 9.98
C ARG A 158 -15.40 1.05 9.61
N ARG A 159 -15.85 -0.20 9.45
CA ARG A 159 -17.27 -0.48 9.53
C ARG A 159 -17.70 -0.08 10.93
N ARG A 160 -18.42 1.02 11.05
CA ARG A 160 -19.39 1.14 12.12
C ARG A 160 -20.31 -0.07 11.94
N ALA A 161 -20.13 -1.06 12.80
CA ALA A 161 -21.19 -2.02 13.04
C ALA A 161 -22.41 -1.18 13.35
N SER A 162 -23.36 -1.15 12.42
CA SER A 162 -24.68 -0.61 12.66
C SER A 162 -25.24 -1.43 13.81
N SER A 163 -25.17 -0.89 15.00
CA SER A 163 -26.03 -1.28 16.10
C SER A 163 -27.44 -0.74 15.80
N ARG A 164 -27.98 -1.15 14.67
CA ARG A 164 -29.40 -1.09 14.40
C ARG A 164 -29.95 -2.45 14.65
N SER A 165 -30.86 -2.42 15.60
CA SER A 165 -31.84 -3.44 15.93
C SER A 165 -31.42 -4.33 17.08
N HIS A 166 -32.00 -4.14 18.14
CA HIS A 166 -33.20 -4.81 18.56
C HIS A 166 -33.91 -3.91 19.59
N ARG A 167 -34.69 -2.94 19.11
CA ARG A 167 -35.91 -2.64 19.84
C ARG A 167 -36.89 -3.72 19.41
N SER A 168 -36.85 -4.80 20.14
CA SER A 168 -37.91 -5.76 20.16
C SER A 168 -39.16 -5.06 20.63
N ASP A 169 -40.17 -5.04 19.80
CA ASP A 169 -41.54 -4.81 20.15
C ASP A 169 -41.90 -5.76 21.27
N ALA A 170 -42.07 -5.22 22.44
CA ALA A 170 -42.79 -5.88 23.52
C ALA A 170 -44.29 -5.62 23.26
N PRO A 171 -45.12 -6.64 23.07
CA PRO A 171 -46.54 -6.43 23.02
C PRO A 171 -47.05 -6.03 24.41
N SER A 172 -47.70 -4.88 24.46
CA SER A 172 -48.51 -4.47 25.57
C SER A 172 -49.71 -5.39 25.73
N CYS A 173 -49.81 -6.07 26.86
CA CYS A 173 -51.06 -6.52 27.45
C CYS A 173 -51.44 -5.57 28.56
#